data_f7328b7e74698492ff83eca1d2297f07
#
_entry.id   f7328b7e74698492ff83eca1d2297f07
#
_cell.length_a   1.000
_cell.length_b   1.000
_cell.length_c   1.000
_cell.angle_alpha   90.00
_cell.angle_beta   90.00
_cell.angle_gamma   90.00
#
_symmetry.space_group_name_H-M   'P 1'
#
loop_
_entity.id
_entity.type
_entity.pdbx_description
1 polymer ?
#
loop_
_entity_poly.entity_id
_entity_poly.type
_entity_poly.pdbx_seq_one_letter_code
_entity_poly.pdbx_strand_id
1 'polypeptide(L)'
;MKLRPLFILLAALTLSATVRSAPGTLIPRPQEATRLDGQFVFTTGIPVVYASGLEPLAEYIADYIPLQRLDDRTWTAGAALRLSLDGTMDDESYRLTVTPQGVQVVGADYGGVFNGLQTLLQLLPPEVYTGQATLP
;
A
#
# COMPACT_ATOMS: atom_id res chain seq x y z
N MET A 1 7.46 60.20 -24.32
CA MET A 1 8.35 59.09 -24.03
C MET A 1 7.59 58.14 -23.09
N LYS A 2 7.02 57.06 -23.61
CA LYS A 2 6.22 56.14 -22.81
C LYS A 2 7.07 54.95 -22.38
N LEU A 3 7.35 54.84 -21.06
CA LEU A 3 8.01 53.68 -20.46
C LEU A 3 7.01 52.50 -20.48
N ARG A 4 7.40 51.42 -21.13
CA ARG A 4 6.72 50.14 -21.09
C ARG A 4 7.25 49.33 -19.88
N PRO A 5 6.42 48.83 -18.97
CA PRO A 5 6.88 47.98 -17.92
C PRO A 5 7.22 46.60 -18.48
N LEU A 6 8.45 46.14 -18.27
CA LEU A 6 8.97 44.85 -18.59
C LEU A 6 8.47 43.86 -17.50
N PHE A 7 7.47 43.06 -17.82
CA PHE A 7 7.05 41.95 -16.94
C PHE A 7 8.07 40.81 -17.03
N ILE A 8 8.88 40.67 -16.01
CA ILE A 8 9.74 39.51 -15.83
C ILE A 8 8.89 38.39 -15.28
N LEU A 9 8.52 37.42 -16.12
CA LEU A 9 7.86 36.19 -15.72
C LEU A 9 8.88 35.27 -15.05
N LEU A 10 8.91 35.25 -13.72
CA LEU A 10 9.74 34.33 -12.94
C LEU A 10 9.06 32.95 -12.94
N ALA A 11 9.49 32.07 -13.84
CA ALA A 11 9.06 30.69 -13.86
C ALA A 11 9.69 29.95 -12.67
N ALA A 12 8.91 29.73 -11.61
CA ALA A 12 9.32 28.86 -10.50
C ALA A 12 9.34 27.40 -10.97
N LEU A 13 10.55 26.90 -11.24
CA LEU A 13 10.78 25.49 -11.53
C LEU A 13 10.66 24.68 -10.23
N THR A 14 9.49 24.12 -9.93
CA THR A 14 9.33 23.20 -8.81
C THR A 14 9.93 21.87 -9.17
N LEU A 15 11.13 21.59 -8.66
CA LEU A 15 11.79 20.30 -8.78
C LEU A 15 11.10 19.31 -7.82
N SER A 16 10.11 18.56 -8.31
CA SER A 16 9.50 17.48 -7.56
C SER A 16 10.48 16.30 -7.55
N ALA A 17 11.21 16.13 -6.46
CA ALA A 17 12.05 14.96 -6.24
C ALA A 17 11.12 13.75 -5.96
N THR A 18 10.87 12.93 -6.97
CA THR A 18 10.25 11.62 -6.78
C THR A 18 11.30 10.69 -6.18
N VAL A 19 11.18 10.40 -4.89
CA VAL A 19 11.97 9.35 -4.24
C VAL A 19 11.46 8.01 -4.79
N ARG A 20 12.23 7.43 -5.71
CA ARG A 20 11.97 6.09 -6.22
C ARG A 20 12.55 5.08 -5.23
N SER A 21 11.70 4.47 -4.42
CA SER A 21 12.07 3.28 -3.67
C SER A 21 12.30 2.14 -4.66
N ALA A 22 13.53 1.65 -4.74
CA ALA A 22 13.84 0.52 -5.61
C ALA A 22 13.33 -0.79 -4.95
N PRO A 23 12.72 -1.72 -5.70
CA PRO A 23 12.23 -2.99 -5.15
C PRO A 23 13.35 -3.95 -4.70
N GLY A 24 14.60 -3.47 -4.65
CA GLY A 24 15.78 -4.27 -4.35
C GLY A 24 16.09 -4.53 -2.88
N THR A 25 15.29 -3.99 -1.93
CA THR A 25 15.56 -4.08 -0.49
C THR A 25 14.63 -5.01 0.29
N LEU A 26 13.70 -5.70 -0.38
CA LEU A 26 12.80 -6.64 0.29
C LEU A 26 13.56 -7.90 0.72
N ILE A 27 13.36 -8.35 1.97
CA ILE A 27 13.98 -9.54 2.55
C ILE A 27 12.86 -10.42 3.16
N PRO A 28 12.66 -11.64 2.69
CA PRO A 28 13.34 -12.30 1.56
C PRO A 28 12.99 -11.65 0.22
N ARG A 29 13.87 -11.84 -0.78
CA ARG A 29 13.62 -11.31 -2.13
C ARG A 29 12.37 -11.99 -2.71
N PRO A 30 11.38 -11.25 -3.24
CA PRO A 30 10.26 -11.84 -3.95
C PRO A 30 10.72 -12.69 -5.14
N GLN A 31 10.03 -13.80 -5.41
CA GLN A 31 10.30 -14.64 -6.59
C GLN A 31 10.02 -13.86 -7.89
N GLU A 32 8.93 -13.09 -7.89
CA GLU A 32 8.55 -12.19 -8.97
C GLU A 32 8.15 -10.83 -8.41
N ALA A 33 8.57 -9.77 -9.08
CA ALA A 33 8.16 -8.40 -8.77
C ALA A 33 7.97 -7.61 -10.06
N THR A 34 6.77 -7.09 -10.27
CA THR A 34 6.43 -6.22 -11.39
C THR A 34 6.04 -4.86 -10.87
N ARG A 35 6.64 -3.80 -11.41
CA ARG A 35 6.25 -2.44 -11.08
C ARG A 35 5.01 -2.04 -11.90
N LEU A 36 3.99 -1.59 -11.19
CA LEU A 36 2.79 -0.98 -11.77
C LEU A 36 2.89 0.55 -11.66
N ASP A 37 2.15 1.25 -12.53
CA ASP A 37 2.04 2.70 -12.43
C ASP A 37 1.03 3.09 -11.35
N GLY A 38 1.32 4.20 -10.66
CA GLY A 38 0.46 4.76 -9.65
C GLY A 38 1.00 4.58 -8.23
N GLN A 39 0.23 5.10 -7.28
CA GLN A 39 0.56 5.08 -5.84
C GLN A 39 -0.71 4.84 -5.05
N PHE A 40 -0.61 4.12 -3.93
CA PHE A 40 -1.67 4.01 -2.95
C PHE A 40 -1.33 4.84 -1.72
N VAL A 41 -2.27 5.69 -1.30
CA VAL A 41 -2.10 6.53 -0.11
C VAL A 41 -2.90 5.92 1.04
N PHE A 42 -2.21 5.49 2.09
CA PHE A 42 -2.85 5.12 3.35
C PHE A 42 -3.24 6.40 4.08
N THR A 43 -4.55 6.60 4.25
CA THR A 43 -5.11 7.65 5.11
C THR A 43 -5.73 7.01 6.34
N THR A 44 -5.85 7.79 7.41
CA THR A 44 -6.51 7.32 8.64
C THR A 44 -7.93 6.83 8.33
N GLY A 45 -8.26 5.63 8.81
CA GLY A 45 -9.59 5.05 8.65
C GLY A 45 -9.84 4.26 7.37
N ILE A 46 -8.80 4.04 6.53
CA ILE A 46 -8.91 3.06 5.44
C ILE A 46 -9.22 1.69 6.05
N PRO A 47 -10.25 0.97 5.53
CA PRO A 47 -10.58 -0.32 6.07
C PRO A 47 -9.55 -1.40 5.71
N VAL A 48 -9.26 -2.28 6.67
CA VAL A 48 -8.75 -3.62 6.37
C VAL A 48 -9.96 -4.55 6.28
N VAL A 49 -10.13 -5.13 5.10
CA VAL A 49 -11.21 -6.06 4.76
C VAL A 49 -10.61 -7.46 4.70
N TYR A 50 -11.21 -8.42 5.38
CA TYR A 50 -10.61 -9.75 5.52
C TYR A 50 -11.64 -10.86 5.40
N ALA A 51 -11.21 -11.97 4.79
CA ALA A 51 -11.99 -13.20 4.75
C ALA A 51 -12.02 -13.87 6.14
N SER A 52 -13.06 -14.67 6.37
CA SER A 52 -13.21 -15.44 7.61
C SER A 52 -11.97 -16.28 7.94
N GLY A 53 -11.52 -16.24 9.19
CA GLY A 53 -10.32 -16.89 9.66
C GLY A 53 -9.05 -16.04 9.61
N LEU A 54 -9.12 -14.83 9.04
CA LEU A 54 -8.02 -13.88 8.99
C LEU A 54 -8.14 -12.72 10.00
N GLU A 55 -9.10 -12.79 10.92
CA GLU A 55 -9.34 -11.78 11.95
C GLU A 55 -8.06 -11.41 12.74
N PRO A 56 -7.23 -12.39 13.19
CA PRO A 56 -6.01 -12.06 13.93
C PRO A 56 -4.97 -11.31 13.08
N LEU A 57 -4.94 -11.55 11.77
CA LEU A 57 -4.05 -10.83 10.86
C LEU A 57 -4.54 -9.40 10.58
N ALA A 58 -5.85 -9.19 10.52
CA ALA A 58 -6.43 -7.86 10.43
C ALA A 58 -6.14 -7.05 11.70
N GLU A 59 -6.18 -7.67 12.88
CA GLU A 59 -5.77 -7.07 14.15
C GLU A 59 -4.28 -6.73 14.14
N TYR A 60 -3.46 -7.71 13.77
CA TYR A 60 -2.02 -7.53 13.69
C TYR A 60 -1.61 -6.33 12.84
N ILE A 61 -2.13 -6.21 11.61
CA ILE A 61 -1.75 -5.09 10.73
C ILE A 61 -2.29 -3.75 11.23
N ALA A 62 -3.44 -3.73 11.90
CA ALA A 62 -4.03 -2.52 12.47
C ALA A 62 -3.23 -1.97 13.68
N ASP A 63 -2.39 -2.77 14.31
CA ASP A 63 -1.45 -2.31 15.35
C ASP A 63 -0.30 -1.48 14.78
N TYR A 64 0.02 -1.65 13.50
CA TYR A 64 1.08 -0.90 12.81
C TYR A 64 0.56 0.28 11.98
N ILE A 65 -0.65 0.15 11.44
CA ILE A 65 -1.25 1.16 10.55
C ILE A 65 -2.62 1.52 11.11
N PRO A 66 -3.00 2.82 11.17
CA PRO A 66 -4.30 3.25 11.69
C PRO A 66 -5.44 2.91 10.74
N LEU A 67 -5.81 1.64 10.69
CA LEU A 67 -6.84 1.06 9.84
C LEU A 67 -8.15 0.83 10.61
N GLN A 68 -9.28 0.87 9.90
CA GLN A 68 -10.58 0.40 10.40
C GLN A 68 -10.76 -1.07 10.02
N ARG A 69 -11.06 -1.93 10.99
CA ARG A 69 -11.31 -3.35 10.73
C ARG A 69 -12.75 -3.57 10.25
N LEU A 70 -12.91 -4.23 9.11
CA LEU A 70 -14.20 -4.60 8.55
C LEU A 70 -14.15 -6.04 8.03
N ASP A 71 -15.15 -6.84 8.40
CA ASP A 71 -15.42 -8.12 7.76
C ASP A 71 -15.77 -7.89 6.28
N ASP A 72 -15.36 -8.79 5.38
CA ASP A 72 -15.59 -8.66 3.94
C ASP A 72 -17.09 -8.60 3.57
N ARG A 73 -17.96 -9.15 4.41
CA ARG A 73 -19.42 -9.07 4.24
C ARG A 73 -20.01 -7.69 4.48
N THR A 74 -19.30 -6.83 5.20
CA THR A 74 -19.75 -5.46 5.51
C THR A 74 -19.16 -4.41 4.57
N TRP A 75 -18.09 -4.75 3.84
CA TRP A 75 -17.47 -3.86 2.89
C TRP A 75 -18.23 -3.87 1.56
N THR A 76 -18.58 -2.70 1.06
CA THR A 76 -19.35 -2.55 -0.17
C THR A 76 -18.53 -2.05 -1.35
N ALA A 77 -17.69 -1.06 -1.12
CA ALA A 77 -16.81 -0.51 -2.16
C ALA A 77 -15.81 0.49 -1.55
N GLY A 78 -14.80 0.86 -2.34
CA GLY A 78 -13.84 1.89 -2.01
C GLY A 78 -12.41 1.37 -1.81
N ALA A 79 -11.51 2.28 -1.46
CA ALA A 79 -10.13 1.94 -1.16
C ALA A 79 -10.04 1.12 0.14
N ALA A 80 -9.29 0.04 0.10
CA ALA A 80 -9.10 -0.86 1.24
C ALA A 80 -7.78 -1.61 1.15
N LEU A 81 -7.31 -2.09 2.30
CA LEU A 81 -6.38 -3.22 2.37
C LEU A 81 -7.23 -4.50 2.45
N ARG A 82 -7.10 -5.40 1.50
CA ARG A 82 -7.85 -6.65 1.44
C ARG A 82 -6.97 -7.86 1.72
N LEU A 83 -7.42 -8.71 2.64
CA LEU A 83 -6.79 -9.97 2.99
C LEU A 83 -7.71 -11.12 2.54
N SER A 84 -7.21 -11.99 1.67
CA SER A 84 -7.98 -13.12 1.14
C SER A 84 -7.13 -14.37 0.98
N LEU A 85 -7.81 -15.50 0.78
CA LEU A 85 -7.20 -16.81 0.61
C LEU A 85 -7.43 -17.33 -0.79
N ASP A 86 -6.43 -18.01 -1.35
CA ASP A 86 -6.51 -18.77 -2.59
C ASP A 86 -5.76 -20.11 -2.39
N GLY A 87 -6.49 -21.14 -2.00
CA GLY A 87 -5.95 -22.48 -1.74
C GLY A 87 -5.43 -23.22 -2.99
N THR A 88 -5.43 -22.59 -4.17
CA THR A 88 -4.81 -23.15 -5.39
C THR A 88 -3.34 -22.77 -5.52
N MET A 89 -2.84 -21.89 -4.68
CA MET A 89 -1.45 -21.47 -4.62
C MET A 89 -0.62 -22.47 -3.79
N ASP A 90 0.70 -22.45 -3.96
CA ASP A 90 1.62 -23.26 -3.15
C ASP A 90 1.58 -22.83 -1.68
N ASP A 91 1.76 -23.78 -0.77
CA ASP A 91 1.74 -23.55 0.68
C ASP A 91 2.61 -22.35 1.09
N GLU A 92 2.10 -21.53 2.01
CA GLU A 92 2.73 -20.32 2.54
C GLU A 92 3.07 -19.24 1.49
N SER A 93 2.72 -19.47 0.22
CA SER A 93 2.91 -18.47 -0.82
C SER A 93 1.90 -17.33 -0.72
N TYR A 94 2.24 -16.19 -1.31
CA TYR A 94 1.36 -15.02 -1.35
C TYR A 94 1.56 -14.21 -2.62
N ARG A 95 0.55 -13.40 -2.92
CA ARG A 95 0.59 -12.32 -3.90
C ARG A 95 0.21 -11.00 -3.22
N LEU A 96 1.09 -10.02 -3.31
CA LEU A 96 0.84 -8.65 -2.87
C LEU A 96 0.67 -7.76 -4.09
N THR A 97 -0.46 -7.06 -4.18
CA THR A 97 -0.75 -6.13 -5.27
C THR A 97 -1.10 -4.76 -4.68
N VAL A 98 -0.40 -3.73 -5.15
CA VAL A 98 -0.65 -2.33 -4.79
C VAL A 98 -1.11 -1.59 -6.04
N THR A 99 -2.27 -0.97 -5.97
CA THR A 99 -2.84 -0.14 -7.04
C THR A 99 -3.38 1.17 -6.44
N PRO A 100 -3.63 2.22 -7.22
CA PRO A 100 -4.26 3.44 -6.71
C PRO A 100 -5.63 3.19 -6.04
N GLN A 101 -6.29 2.08 -6.34
CA GLN A 101 -7.60 1.72 -5.81
C GLN A 101 -7.53 0.92 -4.51
N GLY A 102 -6.39 0.36 -4.17
CA GLY A 102 -6.24 -0.41 -2.94
C GLY A 102 -5.02 -1.31 -2.91
N VAL A 103 -4.86 -1.98 -1.79
CA VAL A 103 -3.84 -2.99 -1.56
C VAL A 103 -4.51 -4.34 -1.35
N GLN A 104 -4.01 -5.37 -2.01
CA GLN A 104 -4.52 -6.73 -1.87
C GLN A 104 -3.39 -7.69 -1.48
N VAL A 105 -3.63 -8.47 -0.45
CA VAL A 105 -2.79 -9.60 -0.03
C VAL A 105 -3.62 -10.87 -0.20
N VAL A 106 -3.18 -11.75 -1.08
CA VAL A 106 -3.77 -13.08 -1.30
C VAL A 106 -2.75 -14.10 -0.87
N GLY A 107 -3.07 -14.94 0.11
CA GLY A 107 -2.22 -16.04 0.54
C GLY A 107 -2.83 -17.40 0.20
N ALA A 108 -1.99 -18.42 0.01
CA ALA A 108 -2.43 -19.79 -0.11
C ALA A 108 -3.19 -20.23 1.15
N ASP A 109 -2.69 -19.76 2.29
CA ASP A 109 -3.16 -20.07 3.64
C ASP A 109 -2.91 -18.88 4.57
N TYR A 110 -3.15 -19.07 5.87
CA TYR A 110 -2.88 -18.06 6.89
C TYR A 110 -1.41 -17.60 6.90
N GLY A 111 -0.46 -18.55 6.78
CA GLY A 111 0.98 -18.25 6.72
C GLY A 111 1.33 -17.41 5.51
N GLY A 112 0.76 -17.71 4.35
CA GLY A 112 0.95 -16.93 3.13
C GLY A 112 0.46 -15.49 3.28
N VAL A 113 -0.73 -15.27 3.86
CA VAL A 113 -1.23 -13.90 4.14
C VAL A 113 -0.31 -13.18 5.13
N PHE A 114 0.15 -13.86 6.18
CA PHE A 114 1.10 -13.28 7.13
C PHE A 114 2.40 -12.85 6.45
N ASN A 115 2.99 -13.71 5.59
CA ASN A 115 4.18 -13.38 4.83
C ASN A 115 3.98 -12.18 3.90
N GLY A 116 2.81 -12.09 3.26
CA GLY A 116 2.42 -10.94 2.44
C GLY A 116 2.32 -9.65 3.24
N LEU A 117 1.78 -9.69 4.45
CA LEU A 117 1.75 -8.54 5.37
C LEU A 117 3.15 -8.12 5.83
N GLN A 118 4.06 -9.05 6.09
CA GLN A 118 5.45 -8.74 6.39
C GLN A 118 6.13 -7.99 5.24
N THR A 119 5.86 -8.40 4.01
CA THR A 119 6.36 -7.70 2.82
C THR A 119 5.73 -6.31 2.68
N LEU A 120 4.43 -6.17 2.92
CA LEU A 120 3.75 -4.88 2.92
C LEU A 120 4.39 -3.93 3.94
N LEU A 121 4.64 -4.38 5.16
CA LEU A 121 5.28 -3.56 6.21
C LEU A 121 6.68 -3.07 5.80
N GLN A 122 7.45 -3.86 5.05
CA GLN A 122 8.76 -3.44 4.53
C GLN A 122 8.65 -2.38 3.41
N LEU A 123 7.54 -2.34 2.70
CA LEU A 123 7.28 -1.34 1.65
C LEU A 123 6.78 -0.01 2.21
N LEU A 124 6.29 0.00 3.45
CA LEU A 124 5.74 1.19 4.07
C LEU A 124 6.85 2.15 4.47
N PRO A 125 6.77 3.43 4.07
CA PRO A 125 7.67 4.44 4.57
C PRO A 125 7.38 4.73 6.05
N PRO A 126 8.37 5.25 6.82
CA PRO A 126 8.22 5.52 8.25
C PRO A 126 7.04 6.43 8.60
N GLU A 127 6.62 7.28 7.68
CA GLU A 127 5.52 8.23 7.82
C GLU A 127 4.15 7.55 7.97
N VAL A 128 4.03 6.26 7.60
CA VAL A 128 2.80 5.46 7.82
C VAL A 128 2.42 5.43 9.29
N TYR A 129 3.41 5.31 10.16
CA TYR A 129 3.19 5.24 11.60
C TYR A 129 2.69 6.55 12.20
N THR A 130 2.72 7.63 11.45
CA THR A 130 2.19 8.95 11.84
C THR A 130 0.83 9.28 11.23
N GLY A 131 0.22 8.35 10.48
CA GLY A 131 -1.15 8.45 9.96
C GLY A 131 -1.31 8.89 8.51
N GLN A 132 -0.21 9.15 7.80
CA GLN A 132 -0.25 9.39 6.34
C GLN A 132 0.97 8.76 5.68
N ALA A 133 0.73 7.86 4.73
CA ALA A 133 1.80 7.29 3.94
C ALA A 133 1.37 6.96 2.52
N THR A 134 2.30 7.12 1.62
CA THR A 134 2.15 6.75 0.21
C THR A 134 3.00 5.52 -0.06
N LEU A 135 2.37 4.46 -0.56
CA LEU A 135 3.07 3.32 -1.13
C LEU A 135 3.42 3.61 -2.59
N PRO A 136 4.65 3.31 -2.99
CA PRO A 136 5.09 3.43 -4.37
C PRO A 136 4.40 2.43 -5.30
#